data_01c23df441f496c7c2dbaefa880286fd
#
_entry.id   01c23df441f496c7c2dbaefa880286fd
#
_cell.length_a   1.000
_cell.length_b   1.000
_cell.length_c   1.000
_cell.angle_alpha   90.00
_cell.angle_beta   90.00
_cell.angle_gamma   90.00
#
_symmetry.space_group_name_H-M   'P 1'
#
loop_
_entity.id
_entity.type
_entity.pdbx_description
1 polymer ?
#
loop_
_entity_poly.entity_id
_entity_poly.type
_entity_poly.pdbx_seq_one_letter_code
_entity_poly.pdbx_strand_id
1 'polypeptide(L)'
;MSIKKEIAIEDIFDDFSRVSEIILLQLKRLKDVIISGDIIMPKEILSGFEKNEKAIDKFEIKISKKVINTIVLYNPLASDLRKIIAIYNMTLNIESIGDLVMNILKSAGNIENAKLYEKSKDSIFKILKFSTNLVQNALLSFTNSDITAAIDTIKMNKFNDELNQLILEKAVKKGKSTSDIQKVLLSFVSLRSIVSNIERIADHAINIAEATVYALEGTDLRHKKV
;
A
#
# COMPACT_ATOMS: atom_id res chain seq x y z
N MET A 1 -17.03 -5.41 33.46
CA MET A 1 -15.75 -5.06 32.79
C MET A 1 -15.58 -5.72 31.43
N SER A 2 -15.99 -6.96 31.23
CA SER A 2 -15.87 -7.71 29.97
C SER A 2 -16.57 -7.01 28.78
N ILE A 3 -17.86 -6.70 28.89
CA ILE A 3 -18.67 -6.13 27.78
C ILE A 3 -18.11 -4.81 27.25
N LYS A 4 -17.71 -3.89 28.13
CA LYS A 4 -17.13 -2.59 27.69
C LYS A 4 -15.79 -2.75 26.99
N LYS A 5 -14.98 -3.72 27.39
CA LYS A 5 -13.71 -4.07 26.73
C LYS A 5 -13.98 -4.62 25.31
N GLU A 6 -14.93 -5.53 25.17
CA GLU A 6 -15.31 -6.13 23.89
C GLU A 6 -15.80 -5.06 22.91
N ILE A 7 -16.72 -4.19 23.36
CA ILE A 7 -17.21 -3.04 22.55
C ILE A 7 -16.04 -2.15 22.10
N ALA A 8 -15.08 -1.84 22.98
CA ALA A 8 -13.94 -0.99 22.64
C ALA A 8 -13.01 -1.66 21.59
N ILE A 9 -12.84 -2.98 21.67
CA ILE A 9 -12.05 -3.74 20.70
C ILE A 9 -12.80 -3.82 19.36
N GLU A 10 -14.10 -4.10 19.35
CA GLU A 10 -14.93 -4.11 18.14
C GLU A 10 -14.90 -2.74 17.42
N ASP A 11 -14.98 -1.64 18.17
CA ASP A 11 -14.93 -0.28 17.61
C ASP A 11 -13.58 0.04 16.97
N ILE A 12 -12.48 -0.56 17.43
CA ILE A 12 -11.17 -0.49 16.76
C ILE A 12 -11.19 -1.31 15.45
N PHE A 13 -11.77 -2.51 15.45
CA PHE A 13 -11.92 -3.35 14.27
C PHE A 13 -12.76 -2.68 13.18
N ASP A 14 -13.87 -2.05 13.57
CA ASP A 14 -14.74 -1.32 12.64
C ASP A 14 -13.99 -0.16 11.95
N ASP A 15 -13.24 0.63 12.71
CA ASP A 15 -12.43 1.70 12.12
C ASP A 15 -11.33 1.16 11.22
N PHE A 16 -10.68 0.04 11.59
CA PHE A 16 -9.69 -0.64 10.75
C PHE A 16 -10.31 -1.16 9.44
N SER A 17 -11.50 -1.75 9.50
CA SER A 17 -12.21 -2.21 8.30
C SER A 17 -12.49 -1.06 7.34
N ARG A 18 -12.95 0.08 7.87
CA ARG A 18 -13.23 1.28 7.06
C ARG A 18 -11.97 1.85 6.39
N VAL A 19 -10.85 1.97 7.11
CA VAL A 19 -9.61 2.45 6.50
C VAL A 19 -9.06 1.47 5.47
N SER A 20 -9.24 0.16 5.68
CA SER A 20 -8.89 -0.89 4.72
C SER A 20 -9.69 -0.77 3.41
N GLU A 21 -10.98 -0.47 3.49
CA GLU A 21 -11.80 -0.22 2.30
C GLU A 21 -11.35 1.02 1.54
N ILE A 22 -11.01 2.11 2.24
CA ILE A 22 -10.54 3.35 1.62
C ILE A 22 -9.24 3.11 0.84
N ILE A 23 -8.25 2.43 1.41
CA ILE A 23 -6.99 2.18 0.72
C ILE A 23 -7.16 1.23 -0.48
N LEU A 24 -7.99 0.20 -0.38
CA LEU A 24 -8.29 -0.68 -1.51
C LEU A 24 -8.99 0.07 -2.65
N LEU A 25 -9.93 0.96 -2.33
CA LEU A 25 -10.56 1.84 -3.32
C LEU A 25 -9.53 2.77 -3.98
N GLN A 26 -8.62 3.34 -3.21
CA GLN A 26 -7.56 4.23 -3.70
C GLN A 26 -6.61 3.49 -4.66
N LEU A 27 -6.18 2.28 -4.31
CA LEU A 27 -5.35 1.44 -5.17
C LEU A 27 -6.09 1.01 -6.45
N LYS A 28 -7.38 0.73 -6.37
CA LYS A 28 -8.20 0.45 -7.55
C LYS A 28 -8.25 1.65 -8.49
N ARG A 29 -8.54 2.84 -7.97
CA ARG A 29 -8.56 4.08 -8.77
C ARG A 29 -7.19 4.40 -9.37
N LEU A 30 -6.11 4.16 -8.64
CA LEU A 30 -4.75 4.34 -9.16
C LEU A 30 -4.50 3.44 -10.37
N LYS A 31 -4.97 2.18 -10.36
CA LYS A 31 -4.87 1.30 -11.53
C LYS A 31 -5.62 1.85 -12.73
N ASP A 32 -6.81 2.42 -12.52
CA ASP A 32 -7.60 3.02 -13.59
C ASP A 32 -6.88 4.24 -14.21
N VAL A 33 -6.25 5.08 -13.37
CA VAL A 33 -5.42 6.21 -13.81
C VAL A 33 -4.20 5.77 -14.61
N ILE A 34 -3.48 4.75 -14.15
CA ILE A 34 -2.29 4.26 -14.87
C ILE A 34 -2.67 3.68 -16.24
N ILE A 35 -3.81 2.97 -16.33
CA ILE A 35 -4.22 2.33 -17.59
C ILE A 35 -4.81 3.32 -18.60
N SER A 36 -5.47 4.39 -18.14
CA SER A 36 -5.98 5.44 -19.03
C SER A 36 -4.88 6.10 -19.85
N GLY A 37 -3.65 6.12 -19.33
CA GLY A 37 -2.53 6.75 -20.01
C GLY A 37 -2.51 8.28 -19.89
N ASP A 38 -3.44 8.86 -19.15
CA ASP A 38 -3.53 10.30 -18.95
C ASP A 38 -2.40 10.78 -18.03
N ILE A 39 -1.39 11.42 -18.61
CA ILE A 39 -0.26 12.03 -17.87
C ILE A 39 -0.76 13.26 -17.09
N ILE A 40 -1.70 13.99 -17.66
CA ILE A 40 -2.32 15.17 -17.03
C ILE A 40 -3.60 14.72 -16.34
N MET A 41 -3.51 14.62 -15.02
CA MET A 41 -4.65 14.17 -14.21
C MET A 41 -5.66 15.31 -14.02
N PRO A 42 -6.97 15.08 -14.31
CA PRO A 42 -8.01 16.05 -13.98
C PRO A 42 -8.01 16.40 -12.49
N LYS A 43 -8.24 17.68 -12.17
CA LYS A 43 -8.25 18.17 -10.78
C LYS A 43 -9.26 17.42 -9.90
N GLU A 44 -10.39 17.04 -10.48
CA GLU A 44 -11.45 16.28 -9.79
C GLU A 44 -10.99 14.89 -9.36
N ILE A 45 -10.19 14.22 -10.20
CA ILE A 45 -9.61 12.93 -9.87
C ILE A 45 -8.57 13.08 -8.75
N LEU A 46 -7.66 14.05 -8.88
CA LEU A 46 -6.65 14.32 -7.87
C LEU A 46 -7.28 14.68 -6.51
N SER A 47 -8.30 15.56 -6.50
CA SER A 47 -9.00 15.93 -5.27
C SER A 47 -9.66 14.74 -4.58
N GLY A 48 -10.11 13.72 -5.34
CA GLY A 48 -10.62 12.46 -4.80
C GLY A 48 -9.56 11.65 -4.07
N PHE A 49 -8.32 11.61 -4.58
CA PHE A 49 -7.20 10.96 -3.90
C PHE A 49 -6.79 11.71 -2.62
N GLU A 50 -6.66 13.04 -2.70
CA GLU A 50 -6.35 13.89 -1.53
C GLU A 50 -7.39 13.77 -0.41
N LYS A 51 -8.67 13.63 -0.78
CA LYS A 51 -9.75 13.41 0.21
C LYS A 51 -9.60 12.06 0.91
N ASN A 52 -9.27 11.00 0.16
CA ASN A 52 -9.06 9.67 0.72
C ASN A 52 -7.82 9.63 1.60
N GLU A 53 -6.72 10.24 1.17
CA GLU A 53 -5.49 10.33 1.95
C GLU A 53 -5.74 11.02 3.31
N LYS A 54 -6.38 12.21 3.32
CA LYS A 54 -6.79 12.88 4.57
C LYS A 54 -7.75 12.04 5.44
N ALA A 55 -8.54 11.16 4.84
CA ALA A 55 -9.40 10.26 5.60
C ALA A 55 -8.58 9.14 6.26
N ILE A 56 -7.58 8.60 5.55
CA ILE A 56 -6.64 7.60 6.08
C ILE A 56 -5.88 8.16 7.28
N ASP A 57 -5.31 9.38 7.17
CA ASP A 57 -4.61 10.06 8.28
C ASP A 57 -5.49 10.21 9.52
N LYS A 58 -6.75 10.60 9.31
CA LYS A 58 -7.71 10.73 10.41
C LYS A 58 -8.00 9.40 11.09
N PHE A 59 -8.10 8.30 10.31
CA PHE A 59 -8.29 6.97 10.87
C PHE A 59 -7.04 6.50 11.62
N GLU A 60 -5.84 6.76 11.11
CA GLU A 60 -4.59 6.45 11.78
C GLU A 60 -4.56 7.09 13.19
N ILE A 61 -4.79 8.40 13.29
CA ILE A 61 -4.84 9.12 14.56
C ILE A 61 -5.96 8.58 15.47
N LYS A 62 -7.14 8.29 14.90
CA LYS A 62 -8.30 7.80 15.65
C LYS A 62 -8.06 6.41 16.23
N ILE A 63 -7.55 5.48 15.41
CA ILE A 63 -7.23 4.11 15.82
C ILE A 63 -6.12 4.12 16.87
N SER A 64 -5.05 4.90 16.66
CA SER A 64 -3.97 5.06 17.63
C SER A 64 -4.50 5.47 19.02
N LYS A 65 -5.36 6.49 19.08
CA LYS A 65 -5.97 6.95 20.34
C LYS A 65 -6.84 5.87 20.99
N LYS A 66 -7.66 5.16 20.18
CA LYS A 66 -8.53 4.09 20.69
C LYS A 66 -7.72 2.93 21.25
N VAL A 67 -6.66 2.50 20.56
CA VAL A 67 -5.75 1.44 21.02
C VAL A 67 -5.14 1.79 22.35
N ILE A 68 -4.54 2.98 22.49
CA ILE A 68 -3.95 3.46 23.74
C ILE A 68 -4.99 3.48 24.87
N ASN A 69 -6.17 4.06 24.62
CA ASN A 69 -7.23 4.16 25.63
C ASN A 69 -7.73 2.76 26.04
N THR A 70 -7.86 1.85 25.10
CA THR A 70 -8.31 0.47 25.39
C THR A 70 -7.30 -0.27 26.25
N ILE A 71 -6.01 -0.11 26.00
CA ILE A 71 -4.95 -0.69 26.82
C ILE A 71 -5.00 -0.13 28.25
N VAL A 72 -5.07 1.19 28.40
CA VAL A 72 -5.02 1.84 29.71
C VAL A 72 -6.29 1.56 30.53
N LEU A 73 -7.47 1.60 29.91
CA LEU A 73 -8.73 1.51 30.63
C LEU A 73 -9.16 0.07 30.92
N TYR A 74 -8.81 -0.88 30.05
CA TYR A 74 -9.35 -2.22 30.11
C TYR A 74 -8.28 -3.32 30.33
N ASN A 75 -6.99 -2.97 30.23
CA ASN A 75 -5.86 -3.90 30.40
C ASN A 75 -6.07 -5.24 29.66
N PRO A 76 -6.29 -5.21 28.31
CA PRO A 76 -6.50 -6.43 27.55
C PRO A 76 -5.29 -7.35 27.63
N LEU A 77 -5.52 -8.67 27.70
CA LEU A 77 -4.47 -9.66 27.87
C LEU A 77 -4.37 -10.58 26.66
N ALA A 78 -3.19 -11.19 26.52
CA ALA A 78 -2.90 -12.23 25.53
C ALA A 78 -3.39 -11.90 24.11
N SER A 79 -4.35 -12.64 23.59
CA SER A 79 -4.82 -12.51 22.20
C SER A 79 -5.45 -11.16 21.89
N ASP A 80 -6.23 -10.58 22.83
CA ASP A 80 -6.86 -9.28 22.62
C ASP A 80 -5.82 -8.19 22.44
N LEU A 81 -4.79 -8.18 23.30
CA LEU A 81 -3.70 -7.21 23.23
C LEU A 81 -2.92 -7.34 21.90
N ARG A 82 -2.59 -8.59 21.51
CA ARG A 82 -1.89 -8.81 20.23
C ARG A 82 -2.69 -8.32 19.04
N LYS A 83 -4.01 -8.57 19.01
CA LYS A 83 -4.89 -8.12 17.92
C LYS A 83 -4.93 -6.60 17.80
N ILE A 84 -5.14 -5.87 18.91
CA ILE A 84 -5.21 -4.39 18.83
C ILE A 84 -3.85 -3.76 18.50
N ILE A 85 -2.73 -4.34 18.95
CA ILE A 85 -1.39 -3.90 18.57
C ILE A 85 -1.11 -4.21 17.09
N ALA A 86 -1.55 -5.37 16.59
CA ALA A 86 -1.44 -5.69 15.17
C ALA A 86 -2.25 -4.70 14.30
N ILE A 87 -3.49 -4.38 14.69
CA ILE A 87 -4.31 -3.36 14.01
C ILE A 87 -3.60 -2.01 13.98
N TYR A 88 -3.01 -1.59 15.10
CA TYR A 88 -2.23 -0.36 15.14
C TYR A 88 -1.08 -0.37 14.11
N ASN A 89 -0.28 -1.43 14.11
CA ASN A 89 0.84 -1.59 13.17
C ASN A 89 0.36 -1.66 11.71
N MET A 90 -0.73 -2.38 11.43
CA MET A 90 -1.32 -2.46 10.09
C MET A 90 -1.83 -1.09 9.63
N THR A 91 -2.42 -0.29 10.53
CA THR A 91 -2.92 1.05 10.21
C THR A 91 -1.80 1.98 9.79
N LEU A 92 -0.62 1.93 10.44
CA LEU A 92 0.58 2.67 10.03
C LEU A 92 1.05 2.26 8.63
N ASN A 93 0.97 0.96 8.31
CA ASN A 93 1.31 0.48 6.96
C ASN A 93 0.28 0.93 5.91
N ILE A 94 -1.02 1.00 6.25
CA ILE A 94 -2.07 1.51 5.36
C ILE A 94 -1.86 3.01 5.06
N GLU A 95 -1.54 3.82 6.06
CA GLU A 95 -1.19 5.24 5.90
C GLU A 95 0.01 5.38 4.96
N SER A 96 1.08 4.65 5.21
CA SER A 96 2.26 4.67 4.34
C SER A 96 1.94 4.25 2.90
N ILE A 97 1.03 3.30 2.67
CA ILE A 97 0.53 2.97 1.32
C ILE A 97 -0.22 4.16 0.71
N GLY A 98 -1.04 4.88 1.49
CA GLY A 98 -1.74 6.09 1.04
C GLY A 98 -0.77 7.16 0.53
N ASP A 99 0.27 7.46 1.30
CA ASP A 99 1.36 8.36 0.94
C ASP A 99 2.08 7.94 -0.35
N LEU A 100 2.36 6.65 -0.51
CA LEU A 100 3.01 6.11 -1.71
C LEU A 100 2.12 6.27 -2.93
N VAL A 101 0.80 6.13 -2.80
CA VAL A 101 -0.14 6.42 -3.89
C VAL A 101 -0.04 7.88 -4.31
N MET A 102 -0.03 8.84 -3.37
CA MET A 102 0.13 10.26 -3.67
C MET A 102 1.47 10.56 -4.36
N ASN A 103 2.55 9.91 -3.93
CA ASN A 103 3.88 10.04 -4.56
C ASN A 103 3.90 9.48 -5.99
N ILE A 104 3.18 8.40 -6.27
CA ILE A 104 3.03 7.84 -7.64
C ILE A 104 2.30 8.85 -8.52
N LEU A 105 1.19 9.43 -8.05
CA LEU A 105 0.43 10.43 -8.80
C LEU A 105 1.27 11.67 -9.12
N LYS A 106 2.01 12.18 -8.14
CA LYS A 106 2.95 13.29 -8.33
C LYS A 106 4.03 12.97 -9.35
N SER A 107 4.60 11.77 -9.28
CA SER A 107 5.62 11.33 -10.24
C SER A 107 5.04 11.16 -11.65
N ALA A 108 3.81 10.67 -11.78
CA ALA A 108 3.13 10.57 -13.08
C ALA A 108 2.91 11.94 -13.73
N GLY A 109 2.52 12.95 -12.93
CA GLY A 109 2.37 14.34 -13.42
C GLY A 109 3.67 15.00 -13.87
N ASN A 110 4.84 14.46 -13.52
CA ASN A 110 6.15 14.98 -13.97
C ASN A 110 6.70 14.29 -15.22
N ILE A 111 5.92 13.40 -15.87
CA ILE A 111 6.34 12.72 -17.09
C ILE A 111 6.13 13.65 -18.29
N GLU A 112 7.19 14.05 -18.95
CA GLU A 112 7.14 14.92 -20.14
C GLU A 112 7.17 14.14 -21.47
N ASN A 113 7.63 12.89 -21.46
CA ASN A 113 7.72 12.05 -22.66
C ASN A 113 6.58 11.02 -22.71
N ALA A 114 5.47 11.39 -23.37
CA ALA A 114 4.31 10.53 -23.53
C ALA A 114 4.61 9.19 -24.22
N LYS A 115 5.55 9.17 -25.18
CA LYS A 115 5.94 7.92 -25.87
C LYS A 115 6.65 6.94 -24.95
N LEU A 116 7.46 7.46 -24.02
CA LEU A 116 8.13 6.63 -23.02
C LEU A 116 7.12 6.06 -22.03
N TYR A 117 6.19 6.88 -21.56
CA TYR A 117 5.11 6.45 -20.69
C TYR A 117 4.25 5.34 -21.34
N GLU A 118 3.78 5.56 -22.56
CA GLU A 118 2.94 4.62 -23.32
C GLU A 118 3.60 3.24 -23.46
N LYS A 119 4.94 3.21 -23.62
CA LYS A 119 5.70 1.95 -23.68
C LYS A 119 5.86 1.25 -22.34
N SER A 120 5.77 1.98 -21.23
CA SER A 120 6.03 1.49 -19.88
C SER A 120 4.74 1.18 -19.11
N LYS A 121 3.61 1.79 -19.49
CA LYS A 121 2.35 1.73 -18.73
C LYS A 121 1.85 0.31 -18.46
N ASP A 122 1.92 -0.59 -19.46
CA ASP A 122 1.45 -1.96 -19.30
C ASP A 122 2.28 -2.73 -18.27
N SER A 123 3.61 -2.49 -18.24
CA SER A 123 4.48 -3.10 -17.25
C SER A 123 4.24 -2.52 -15.86
N ILE A 124 4.08 -1.19 -15.75
CA ILE A 124 3.73 -0.51 -14.50
C ILE A 124 2.38 -1.02 -13.98
N PHE A 125 1.38 -1.15 -14.86
CA PHE A 125 0.08 -1.67 -14.49
C PHE A 125 0.16 -3.10 -13.93
N LYS A 126 0.98 -3.98 -14.54
CA LYS A 126 1.17 -5.35 -14.07
C LYS A 126 1.75 -5.39 -12.66
N ILE A 127 2.78 -4.58 -12.39
CA ILE A 127 3.41 -4.51 -11.07
C ILE A 127 2.41 -3.94 -10.05
N LEU A 128 1.71 -2.85 -10.39
CA LEU A 128 0.72 -2.23 -9.52
C LEU A 128 -0.44 -3.19 -9.21
N LYS A 129 -0.91 -3.94 -10.21
CA LYS A 129 -1.93 -4.98 -10.01
C LYS A 129 -1.45 -6.05 -9.04
N PHE A 130 -0.22 -6.50 -9.18
CA PHE A 130 0.39 -7.49 -8.29
C PHE A 130 0.47 -6.96 -6.85
N SER A 131 1.06 -5.77 -6.64
CA SER A 131 1.18 -5.14 -5.31
C SER A 131 -0.20 -4.87 -4.69
N THR A 132 -1.19 -4.44 -5.49
CA THR A 132 -2.58 -4.28 -5.01
C THR A 132 -3.17 -5.59 -4.52
N ASN A 133 -2.94 -6.70 -5.24
CA ASN A 133 -3.42 -8.01 -4.82
C ASN A 133 -2.76 -8.47 -3.51
N LEU A 134 -1.45 -8.18 -3.32
CA LEU A 134 -0.78 -8.47 -2.05
C LEU A 134 -1.41 -7.69 -0.89
N VAL A 135 -1.69 -6.39 -1.06
CA VAL A 135 -2.38 -5.58 -0.03
C VAL A 135 -3.76 -6.18 0.28
N GLN A 136 -4.53 -6.52 -0.75
CA GLN A 136 -5.86 -7.12 -0.57
C GLN A 136 -5.78 -8.45 0.17
N ASN A 137 -4.87 -9.34 -0.22
CA ASN A 137 -4.71 -10.64 0.42
C ASN A 137 -4.25 -10.51 1.87
N ALA A 138 -3.32 -9.59 2.15
CA ALA A 138 -2.86 -9.32 3.51
C ALA A 138 -3.99 -8.82 4.42
N LEU A 139 -4.81 -7.87 3.94
CA LEU A 139 -5.96 -7.36 4.70
C LEU A 139 -7.04 -8.44 4.90
N LEU A 140 -7.35 -9.22 3.87
CA LEU A 140 -8.32 -10.32 3.95
C LEU A 140 -7.85 -11.44 4.87
N SER A 141 -6.55 -11.77 4.88
CA SER A 141 -6.01 -12.79 5.79
C SER A 141 -6.25 -12.44 7.25
N PHE A 142 -6.13 -11.16 7.61
CA PHE A 142 -6.43 -10.68 8.96
C PHE A 142 -7.94 -10.74 9.27
N THR A 143 -8.76 -10.20 8.38
CA THR A 143 -10.23 -10.15 8.57
C THR A 143 -10.83 -11.56 8.70
N ASN A 144 -10.32 -12.51 7.90
CA ASN A 144 -10.79 -13.90 7.90
C ASN A 144 -10.06 -14.78 8.92
N SER A 145 -9.09 -14.25 9.67
CA SER A 145 -8.22 -15.02 10.57
C SER A 145 -7.52 -16.19 9.86
N ASP A 146 -7.09 -15.98 8.62
CA ASP A 146 -6.47 -16.99 7.74
C ASP A 146 -4.94 -16.86 7.74
N ILE A 147 -4.28 -17.67 8.57
CA ILE A 147 -2.82 -17.71 8.72
C ILE A 147 -2.16 -18.20 7.42
N THR A 148 -2.77 -19.16 6.73
CA THR A 148 -2.22 -19.75 5.51
C THR A 148 -2.14 -18.67 4.42
N ALA A 149 -3.22 -17.92 4.22
CA ALA A 149 -3.26 -16.80 3.28
C ALA A 149 -2.23 -15.70 3.63
N ALA A 150 -2.02 -15.43 4.92
CA ALA A 150 -0.97 -14.49 5.35
C ALA A 150 0.44 -14.99 4.98
N ILE A 151 0.76 -16.25 5.28
CA ILE A 151 2.06 -16.87 4.97
C ILE A 151 2.28 -16.91 3.44
N ASP A 152 1.27 -17.26 2.66
CA ASP A 152 1.36 -17.29 1.21
C ASP A 152 1.61 -15.89 0.64
N THR A 153 0.98 -14.86 1.22
CA THR A 153 1.23 -13.46 0.85
C THR A 153 2.68 -13.06 1.10
N ILE A 154 3.26 -13.44 2.25
CA ILE A 154 4.68 -13.19 2.58
C ILE A 154 5.60 -13.86 1.56
N LYS A 155 5.31 -15.10 1.16
CA LYS A 155 6.15 -15.86 0.19
C LYS A 155 6.10 -15.28 -1.23
N MET A 156 5.00 -14.62 -1.62
CA MET A 156 4.85 -14.04 -2.95
C MET A 156 5.78 -12.85 -3.23
N ASN A 157 6.40 -12.24 -2.23
CA ASN A 157 7.27 -11.05 -2.39
C ASN A 157 8.49 -11.27 -3.31
N LYS A 158 8.96 -12.50 -3.49
CA LYS A 158 10.13 -12.83 -4.32
C LYS A 158 9.93 -12.63 -5.84
N PHE A 159 8.69 -12.38 -6.29
CA PHE A 159 8.36 -12.28 -7.72
C PHE A 159 8.55 -10.87 -8.32
N ASN A 160 8.77 -9.85 -7.49
CA ASN A 160 8.74 -8.45 -7.92
C ASN A 160 10.06 -7.96 -8.56
N ASP A 161 11.21 -8.54 -8.21
CA ASP A 161 12.53 -8.06 -8.63
C ASP A 161 12.79 -8.21 -10.14
N GLU A 162 12.33 -9.29 -10.77
CA GLU A 162 12.57 -9.55 -12.20
C GLU A 162 11.79 -8.59 -13.13
N LEU A 163 10.58 -8.19 -12.75
CA LEU A 163 9.76 -7.26 -13.54
C LEU A 163 10.34 -5.84 -13.53
N ASN A 164 10.97 -5.43 -12.46
CA ASN A 164 11.57 -4.11 -12.30
C ASN A 164 12.80 -3.92 -13.20
N GLN A 165 13.64 -4.95 -13.32
CA GLN A 165 14.81 -4.93 -14.19
C GLN A 165 14.42 -4.81 -15.67
N LEU A 166 13.33 -5.46 -16.09
CA LEU A 166 12.80 -5.39 -17.46
C LEU A 166 12.37 -3.99 -17.90
N ILE A 167 11.79 -3.19 -16.97
CA ILE A 167 11.36 -1.82 -17.27
C ILE A 167 12.56 -0.90 -17.44
N LEU A 168 13.60 -1.04 -16.59
CA LEU A 168 14.80 -0.24 -16.61
C LEU A 168 15.63 -0.46 -17.90
N GLU A 169 15.76 -1.70 -18.36
CA GLU A 169 16.50 -2.01 -19.58
C GLU A 169 15.87 -1.44 -20.86
N LYS A 170 14.52 -1.38 -20.91
CA LYS A 170 13.81 -0.85 -22.09
C LYS A 170 13.85 0.68 -22.19
N ALA A 171 13.99 1.39 -21.07
CA ALA A 171 14.02 2.84 -21.03
C ALA A 171 15.34 3.44 -21.52
N VAL A 172 16.48 2.76 -21.28
CA VAL A 172 17.83 3.30 -21.55
C VAL A 172 18.23 3.33 -23.03
N LYS A 173 17.58 2.57 -23.91
CA LYS A 173 18.10 2.30 -25.28
C LYS A 173 17.83 3.35 -26.38
N LYS A 174 17.18 4.53 -26.13
CA LYS A 174 16.88 5.50 -27.22
C LYS A 174 16.83 6.97 -26.78
N GLY A 175 17.88 7.73 -26.99
CA GLY A 175 17.89 9.20 -27.07
C GLY A 175 18.79 9.72 -28.20
N LYS A 176 18.30 10.67 -29.03
CA LYS A 176 19.03 11.17 -30.20
C LYS A 176 19.20 12.71 -30.31
N SER A 177 18.64 13.53 -29.41
CA SER A 177 18.86 15.01 -29.42
C SER A 177 18.94 15.58 -28.00
N THR A 178 19.59 16.74 -27.82
CA THR A 178 19.95 17.29 -26.49
C THR A 178 18.72 17.76 -25.68
N SER A 179 17.72 18.43 -26.30
CA SER A 179 16.47 18.84 -25.63
C SER A 179 15.53 17.68 -25.37
N ASP A 180 15.53 16.68 -26.26
CA ASP A 180 14.78 15.44 -26.06
C ASP A 180 15.42 14.56 -24.99
N ILE A 181 16.75 14.63 -24.82
CA ILE A 181 17.48 13.88 -23.80
C ILE A 181 17.06 14.33 -22.40
N GLN A 182 16.91 15.63 -22.15
CA GLN A 182 16.49 16.13 -20.84
C GLN A 182 15.07 15.65 -20.48
N LYS A 183 14.11 15.78 -21.40
CA LYS A 183 12.73 15.29 -21.20
C LYS A 183 12.67 13.78 -21.00
N VAL A 184 13.46 13.03 -21.76
CA VAL A 184 13.57 11.57 -21.61
C VAL A 184 14.14 11.22 -20.23
N LEU A 185 15.20 11.92 -19.80
CA LEU A 185 15.83 11.69 -18.50
C LEU A 185 14.88 11.97 -17.33
N LEU A 186 14.19 13.13 -17.35
CA LEU A 186 13.21 13.49 -16.32
C LEU A 186 12.07 12.47 -16.25
N SER A 187 11.54 12.08 -17.43
CA SER A 187 10.50 11.05 -17.51
C SER A 187 10.99 9.70 -17.01
N PHE A 188 12.24 9.34 -17.28
CA PHE A 188 12.86 8.11 -16.77
C PHE A 188 12.95 8.12 -15.23
N VAL A 189 13.41 9.23 -14.63
CA VAL A 189 13.47 9.39 -13.17
C VAL A 189 12.07 9.27 -12.56
N SER A 190 11.05 9.87 -13.19
CA SER A 190 9.66 9.79 -12.74
C SER A 190 9.11 8.36 -12.82
N LEU A 191 9.38 7.63 -13.92
CA LEU A 191 8.99 6.22 -14.07
C LEU A 191 9.67 5.32 -13.04
N ARG A 192 10.97 5.54 -12.78
CA ARG A 192 11.69 4.82 -11.72
C ARG A 192 11.08 5.09 -10.34
N SER A 193 10.72 6.35 -10.06
CA SER A 193 10.04 6.71 -8.80
C SER A 193 8.70 5.99 -8.66
N ILE A 194 7.90 5.92 -9.72
CA ILE A 194 6.63 5.18 -9.73
C ILE A 194 6.86 3.72 -9.38
N VAL A 195 7.80 3.05 -10.06
CA VAL A 195 8.12 1.63 -9.82
C VAL A 195 8.57 1.41 -8.39
N SER A 196 9.51 2.23 -7.89
CA SER A 196 10.01 2.12 -6.51
C SER A 196 8.91 2.33 -5.46
N ASN A 197 7.97 3.25 -5.70
CA ASN A 197 6.84 3.43 -4.78
C ASN A 197 5.87 2.23 -4.82
N ILE A 198 5.67 1.59 -5.99
CA ILE A 198 4.85 0.38 -6.12
C ILE A 198 5.51 -0.81 -5.39
N GLU A 199 6.83 -0.95 -5.46
CA GLU A 199 7.58 -1.96 -4.68
C GLU A 199 7.38 -1.77 -3.18
N ARG A 200 7.51 -0.55 -2.69
CA ARG A 200 7.26 -0.23 -1.28
C ARG A 200 5.83 -0.53 -0.84
N ILE A 201 4.83 -0.36 -1.73
CA ILE A 201 3.45 -0.80 -1.45
C ILE A 201 3.42 -2.32 -1.19
N ALA A 202 4.14 -3.12 -1.98
CA ALA A 202 4.24 -4.56 -1.76
C ALA A 202 4.92 -4.89 -0.41
N ASP A 203 6.00 -4.18 -0.05
CA ASP A 203 6.68 -4.35 1.23
C ASP A 203 5.74 -4.06 2.42
N HIS A 204 4.94 -2.99 2.34
CA HIS A 204 3.93 -2.71 3.35
C HIS A 204 2.82 -3.79 3.43
N ALA A 205 2.46 -4.39 2.30
CA ALA A 205 1.54 -5.54 2.30
C ALA A 205 2.12 -6.74 3.05
N ILE A 206 3.41 -7.01 2.89
CA ILE A 206 4.10 -8.07 3.65
C ILE A 206 4.08 -7.77 5.16
N ASN A 207 4.37 -6.52 5.54
CA ASN A 207 4.32 -6.11 6.95
C ASN A 207 2.92 -6.31 7.55
N ILE A 208 1.85 -6.06 6.78
CA ILE A 208 0.46 -6.33 7.19
C ILE A 208 0.23 -7.84 7.38
N ALA A 209 0.71 -8.68 6.46
CA ALA A 209 0.59 -10.13 6.55
C ALA A 209 1.38 -10.70 7.75
N GLU A 210 2.60 -10.20 8.01
CA GLU A 210 3.39 -10.56 9.21
C GLU A 210 2.68 -10.16 10.50
N ALA A 211 2.07 -8.97 10.54
CA ALA A 211 1.26 -8.53 11.68
C ALA A 211 0.03 -9.43 11.89
N THR A 212 -0.55 -9.99 10.81
CA THR A 212 -1.63 -10.99 10.88
C THR A 212 -1.16 -12.26 11.60
N VAL A 213 -0.02 -12.83 11.19
CA VAL A 213 0.53 -14.03 11.84
C VAL A 213 0.82 -13.76 13.31
N TYR A 214 1.40 -12.60 13.62
CA TYR A 214 1.64 -12.22 15.02
C TYR A 214 0.34 -12.10 15.83
N ALA A 215 -0.71 -11.51 15.27
CA ALA A 215 -1.99 -11.37 15.95
C ALA A 215 -2.63 -12.71 16.30
N LEU A 216 -2.56 -13.67 15.38
CA LEU A 216 -3.25 -14.94 15.48
C LEU A 216 -2.45 -16.00 16.27
N GLU A 217 -1.16 -16.13 16.01
CA GLU A 217 -0.29 -17.15 16.62
C GLU A 217 0.64 -16.62 17.72
N GLY A 218 0.92 -15.30 17.75
CA GLY A 218 1.92 -14.72 18.62
C GLY A 218 3.35 -14.93 18.12
N THR A 219 3.54 -15.46 16.90
CA THR A 219 4.84 -15.67 16.28
C THR A 219 5.28 -14.43 15.54
N ASP A 220 6.43 -13.85 15.90
CA ASP A 220 7.04 -12.73 15.18
C ASP A 220 7.88 -13.27 14.02
N LEU A 221 7.44 -12.99 12.78
CA LEU A 221 8.11 -13.41 11.56
C LEU A 221 9.06 -12.33 11.00
N ARG A 222 9.07 -11.12 11.56
CA ARG A 222 9.95 -10.05 11.09
C ARG A 222 11.40 -10.52 11.15
N HIS A 223 12.13 -10.32 10.05
CA HIS A 223 13.53 -10.74 9.87
C HIS A 223 13.78 -12.26 9.89
N LYS A 224 12.75 -13.11 9.85
CA LYS A 224 12.89 -14.55 9.65
C LYS A 224 12.75 -14.88 8.15
N LYS A 225 13.58 -15.80 7.67
CA LYS A 225 13.37 -16.39 6.33
C LYS A 225 12.20 -17.36 6.42
N VAL A 226 11.10 -17.03 5.78
CA VAL A 226 9.90 -17.87 5.65
C VAL A 226 9.98 -18.67 4.33
#